data_c0fad25e0c13dfc1be937b719f16e054
#
_entry.id   c0fad25e0c13dfc1be937b719f16e054
#
_cell.length_a   1.000
_cell.length_b   1.000
_cell.length_c   1.000
_cell.angle_alpha   90.00
_cell.angle_beta   90.00
_cell.angle_gamma   90.00
#
_symmetry.space_group_name_H-M   'P 1'
#
loop_
_entity.id
_entity.type
_entity.pdbx_description
1 polymer ?
#
loop_
_entity_poly.entity_id
_entity_poly.type
_entity_poly.pdbx_seq_one_letter_code
_entity_poly.pdbx_strand_id
1 'polypeptide(L)'
;LIARMSRLMDQQNVDTNGRWLVLDPVFIEVLKDEDSRLFQSDWGGQGLQNGLVMNSLHGFKIYQSNNLPSVGTGPATTGANSSTNFGVIVAGHSSSIATAEQINKTETYRDPDSFADIVRGMHLYGRKILRPEAICTAMYHLA
;
A
#
# COMPACT_ATOMS: atom_id res chain seq x y z
N LEU A 1 11.42 -7.39 -9.23
CA LEU A 1 10.06 -7.67 -8.78
C LEU A 1 9.08 -6.61 -9.33
N ILE A 2 9.26 -5.33 -9.03
CA ILE A 2 8.35 -4.22 -9.43
C ILE A 2 8.16 -4.16 -10.96
N ALA A 3 9.23 -4.24 -11.75
CA ALA A 3 9.15 -4.25 -13.21
C ALA A 3 8.29 -5.42 -13.75
N ARG A 4 8.32 -6.57 -13.07
CA ARG A 4 7.47 -7.72 -13.44
C ARG A 4 5.99 -7.43 -13.16
N MET A 5 5.68 -6.75 -12.06
CA MET A 5 4.31 -6.32 -11.75
C MET A 5 3.79 -5.32 -12.80
N SER A 6 4.63 -4.34 -13.19
CA SER A 6 4.28 -3.42 -14.29
C SER A 6 3.95 -4.17 -15.58
N ARG A 7 4.83 -5.10 -15.99
CA ARG A 7 4.60 -5.92 -17.19
C ARG A 7 3.30 -6.71 -17.12
N LEU A 8 2.96 -7.31 -15.98
CA LEU A 8 1.71 -8.06 -15.81
C LEU A 8 0.49 -7.17 -16.00
N MET A 9 0.52 -5.95 -15.45
CA MET A 9 -0.58 -4.99 -15.64
C MET A 9 -0.67 -4.50 -17.09
N ASP A 10 0.48 -4.34 -17.78
CA ASP A 10 0.50 -3.98 -19.21
C ASP A 10 -0.12 -5.09 -20.07
N GLN A 11 0.14 -6.36 -19.75
CA GLN A 11 -0.47 -7.51 -20.44
C GLN A 11 -1.99 -7.58 -20.24
N GLN A 12 -2.51 -7.03 -19.14
CA GLN A 12 -3.94 -6.93 -18.85
C GLN A 12 -4.57 -5.64 -19.43
N ASN A 13 -3.82 -4.86 -20.21
CA ASN A 13 -4.28 -3.60 -20.79
C ASN A 13 -4.79 -2.60 -19.72
N VAL A 14 -4.16 -2.55 -18.57
CA VAL A 14 -4.43 -1.56 -17.52
C VAL A 14 -3.72 -0.26 -17.86
N ASP A 15 -4.42 0.88 -17.77
CA ASP A 15 -3.83 2.18 -18.03
C ASP A 15 -2.57 2.41 -17.16
N THR A 16 -1.58 3.10 -17.72
CA THR A 16 -0.35 3.46 -17.01
C THR A 16 -0.54 4.62 -16.05
N ASN A 17 -1.51 5.51 -16.33
CA ASN A 17 -1.83 6.63 -15.45
C ASN A 17 -2.69 6.16 -14.28
N GLY A 18 -2.33 6.59 -13.06
CA GLY A 18 -3.08 6.26 -11.86
C GLY A 18 -2.74 4.90 -11.25
N ARG A 19 -1.62 4.29 -11.65
CA ARG A 19 -1.09 3.10 -10.98
C ARG A 19 -0.46 3.47 -9.66
N TRP A 20 -0.72 2.68 -8.65
CA TRP A 20 -0.17 2.82 -7.32
C TRP A 20 0.51 1.51 -6.87
N LEU A 21 1.49 1.65 -6.00
CA LEU A 21 2.25 0.55 -5.40
C LEU A 21 2.38 0.80 -3.90
N VAL A 22 1.94 -0.16 -3.11
CA VAL A 22 2.07 -0.12 -1.65
C VAL A 22 3.17 -1.07 -1.23
N LEU A 23 4.17 -0.53 -0.55
CA LEU A 23 5.34 -1.25 -0.06
C LEU A 23 5.37 -1.24 1.47
N ASP A 24 5.92 -2.28 2.04
CA ASP A 24 6.24 -2.32 3.46
C ASP A 24 7.57 -1.62 3.76
N PRO A 25 7.84 -1.23 5.02
CA PRO A 25 9.07 -0.56 5.41
C PRO A 25 10.33 -1.35 5.10
N VAL A 26 10.28 -2.68 5.22
CA VAL A 26 11.42 -3.57 4.98
C VAL A 26 11.83 -3.54 3.49
N PHE A 27 10.86 -3.58 2.58
CA PHE A 27 11.16 -3.47 1.14
C PHE A 27 11.68 -2.09 0.76
N ILE A 28 11.18 -1.05 1.43
CA ILE A 28 11.68 0.32 1.21
C ILE A 28 13.13 0.48 1.70
N GLU A 29 13.51 -0.19 2.78
CA GLU A 29 14.90 -0.23 3.25
C GLU A 29 15.83 -0.79 2.17
N VAL A 30 15.46 -1.92 1.55
CA VAL A 30 16.21 -2.50 0.42
C VAL A 30 16.30 -1.55 -0.77
N LEU A 31 15.26 -0.76 -1.03
CA LEU A 31 15.29 0.24 -2.11
C LEU A 31 16.20 1.44 -1.78
N LYS A 32 16.42 1.70 -0.49
CA LYS A 32 17.29 2.78 0.01
C LYS A 32 18.72 2.35 0.24
N ASP A 33 19.05 1.08 0.03
CA ASP A 33 20.40 0.56 0.20
C ASP A 33 21.40 1.33 -0.67
N GLU A 34 22.57 1.60 -0.11
CA GLU A 34 23.64 2.37 -0.76
C GLU A 34 24.08 1.78 -2.12
N ASP A 35 24.00 0.45 -2.25
CA ASP A 35 24.31 -0.26 -3.50
C ASP A 35 23.14 -0.22 -4.52
N SER A 36 22.02 0.36 -4.15
CA SER A 36 20.88 0.47 -5.05
C SER A 36 21.17 1.47 -6.18
N ARG A 37 21.05 1.02 -7.42
CA ARG A 37 21.17 1.89 -8.61
C ARG A 37 20.16 3.03 -8.63
N LEU A 38 19.12 2.95 -7.83
CA LEU A 38 18.11 4.00 -7.67
C LEU A 38 18.66 5.24 -6.96
N PHE A 39 19.75 5.09 -6.19
CA PHE A 39 20.44 6.17 -5.49
C PHE A 39 21.56 6.82 -6.33
N GLN A 40 21.91 6.27 -7.48
CA GLN A 40 22.93 6.86 -8.32
C GLN A 40 22.41 8.13 -9.00
N SER A 41 23.16 9.21 -8.87
CA SER A 41 22.82 10.57 -9.37
C SER A 41 22.53 10.65 -10.88
N ASP A 42 22.97 9.67 -11.64
CA ASP A 42 22.75 9.58 -13.09
C ASP A 42 21.30 9.28 -13.49
N TRP A 43 20.46 8.83 -12.55
CA TRP A 43 19.09 8.37 -12.84
C TRP A 43 17.98 9.26 -12.28
N GLY A 44 18.28 10.37 -11.60
CA GLY A 44 17.19 11.20 -11.12
C GLY A 44 17.47 12.16 -9.97
N GLY A 45 18.54 12.78 -9.98
CA GLY A 45 19.00 14.05 -9.41
C GLY A 45 18.45 14.62 -8.10
N GLN A 46 17.24 14.48 -7.69
CA GLN A 46 16.73 15.15 -6.48
C GLN A 46 16.40 14.22 -5.31
N GLY A 47 16.32 12.92 -5.51
CA GLY A 47 16.02 11.95 -4.45
C GLY A 47 17.13 11.78 -3.42
N LEU A 48 18.37 12.00 -3.83
CA LEU A 48 19.56 11.84 -2.97
C LEU A 48 19.64 12.86 -1.83
N GLN A 49 19.17 14.07 -2.04
CA GLN A 49 19.30 15.12 -1.02
C GLN A 49 18.34 14.97 0.15
N ASN A 50 17.22 14.28 -0.02
CA ASN A 50 16.16 14.19 0.99
C ASN A 50 15.91 12.75 1.50
N GLY A 51 16.69 11.75 1.09
CA GLY A 51 16.46 10.35 1.47
C GLY A 51 15.10 9.79 1.00
N LEU A 52 14.43 10.47 0.08
CA LEU A 52 13.17 10.04 -0.52
C LEU A 52 13.46 9.03 -1.63
N VAL A 53 12.90 7.83 -1.52
CA VAL A 53 12.73 6.95 -2.66
C VAL A 53 11.85 7.67 -3.69
N MET A 54 12.18 7.54 -4.97
CA MET A 54 11.47 8.22 -6.07
C MET A 54 9.95 8.16 -5.88
N ASN A 55 9.27 9.29 -6.09
CA ASN A 55 7.80 9.36 -6.04
C ASN A 55 7.10 8.42 -7.02
N SER A 56 7.81 8.02 -8.10
CA SER A 56 7.30 7.06 -9.09
C SER A 56 8.42 6.15 -9.56
N LEU A 57 8.17 4.86 -9.61
CA LEU A 57 9.07 3.83 -10.11
C LEU A 57 8.31 2.91 -11.07
N HIS A 58 8.84 2.72 -12.28
CA HIS A 58 8.20 1.91 -13.32
C HIS A 58 6.73 2.27 -13.60
N GLY A 59 6.38 3.57 -13.51
CA GLY A 59 5.02 4.05 -13.72
C GLY A 59 4.08 3.94 -12.52
N PHE A 60 4.56 3.42 -11.38
CA PHE A 60 3.79 3.35 -10.14
C PHE A 60 4.07 4.55 -9.23
N LYS A 61 3.04 5.10 -8.63
CA LYS A 61 3.15 6.00 -7.49
C LYS A 61 3.34 5.17 -6.23
N ILE A 62 4.42 5.44 -5.49
CA ILE A 62 4.82 4.62 -4.34
C ILE A 62 4.16 5.16 -3.06
N TYR A 63 3.61 4.24 -2.28
CA TYR A 63 3.09 4.47 -0.94
C TYR A 63 3.71 3.49 0.04
N GLN A 64 3.97 3.95 1.25
CA GLN A 64 4.46 3.11 2.35
C GLN A 64 3.32 2.78 3.31
N SER A 65 3.23 1.52 3.71
CA SER A 65 2.28 1.08 4.74
C SER A 65 2.86 -0.06 5.55
N ASN A 66 2.72 0.02 6.88
CA ASN A 66 3.10 -1.05 7.80
C ASN A 66 1.95 -2.05 8.05
N ASN A 67 0.79 -1.86 7.40
CA ASN A 67 -0.40 -2.71 7.55
C ASN A 67 -0.52 -3.80 6.48
N LEU A 68 0.54 -4.02 5.70
CA LEU A 68 0.55 -5.10 4.72
C LEU A 68 0.67 -6.45 5.43
N PRO A 69 -0.04 -7.50 4.95
CA PRO A 69 0.04 -8.82 5.54
C PRO A 69 1.42 -9.43 5.29
N SER A 70 1.88 -10.24 6.23
CA SER A 70 2.98 -11.19 6.03
C SER A 70 2.42 -12.61 5.91
N VAL A 71 3.05 -13.42 5.09
CA VAL A 71 2.67 -14.84 4.90
C VAL A 71 3.82 -15.71 5.40
N GLY A 72 3.54 -16.58 6.36
CA GLY A 72 4.56 -17.49 6.91
C GLY A 72 4.13 -18.11 8.24
N THR A 73 4.97 -19.00 8.75
CA THR A 73 4.78 -19.70 10.04
C THR A 73 5.52 -19.05 11.21
N GLY A 74 6.27 -17.97 10.94
CA GLY A 74 6.98 -17.21 11.96
C GLY A 74 6.05 -16.30 12.77
N PRO A 75 6.56 -15.65 13.84
CA PRO A 75 5.80 -14.68 14.60
C PRO A 75 5.27 -13.60 13.65
N ALA A 76 4.06 -13.10 13.94
CA ALA A 76 3.38 -12.09 13.14
C ALA A 76 4.16 -10.76 13.18
N THR A 77 5.21 -10.68 12.40
CA THR A 77 5.99 -9.48 12.14
C THR A 77 5.66 -8.97 10.76
N THR A 78 5.49 -7.68 10.66
CA THR A 78 5.28 -7.01 9.38
C THR A 78 6.56 -7.11 8.55
N GLY A 79 6.43 -7.54 7.32
CA GLY A 79 7.56 -7.64 6.38
C GLY A 79 8.28 -9.00 6.36
N ALA A 80 9.21 -9.12 5.44
CA ALA A 80 9.99 -10.33 5.18
C ALA A 80 11.31 -10.30 5.97
N ASN A 81 11.27 -10.60 7.24
CA ASN A 81 12.46 -10.55 8.09
C ASN A 81 13.03 -11.92 8.49
N SER A 82 12.54 -12.99 7.91
CA SER A 82 13.08 -14.34 8.11
C SER A 82 12.81 -15.24 6.90
N SER A 83 13.56 -16.32 6.79
CA SER A 83 13.38 -17.34 5.74
C SER A 83 12.00 -18.02 5.74
N THR A 84 11.24 -17.84 6.81
CA THR A 84 9.89 -18.41 6.98
C THR A 84 8.77 -17.38 6.80
N ASN A 85 9.09 -16.08 6.77
CA ASN A 85 8.13 -15.01 6.62
C ASN A 85 8.36 -14.28 5.29
N PHE A 86 7.32 -14.23 4.48
CA PHE A 86 7.29 -13.49 3.22
C PHE A 86 6.52 -12.19 3.41
N GLY A 87 7.11 -11.09 2.99
CA GLY A 87 6.40 -9.82 2.87
C GLY A 87 5.53 -9.80 1.63
N VAL A 88 4.39 -9.12 1.70
CA VAL A 88 3.48 -8.96 0.58
C VAL A 88 3.47 -7.50 0.15
N ILE A 89 3.68 -7.26 -1.12
CA ILE A 89 3.51 -5.95 -1.75
C ILE A 89 2.33 -5.98 -2.70
N VAL A 90 1.65 -4.85 -2.82
CA VAL A 90 0.42 -4.74 -3.61
C VAL A 90 0.55 -3.57 -4.58
N ALA A 91 0.27 -3.85 -5.85
CA ALA A 91 0.13 -2.83 -6.88
C ALA A 91 -1.28 -2.86 -7.45
N GLY A 92 -1.76 -1.71 -7.89
CA GLY A 92 -3.06 -1.62 -8.51
C GLY A 92 -3.25 -0.34 -9.29
N HIS A 93 -4.41 -0.24 -9.90
CA HIS A 93 -4.86 0.97 -10.59
C HIS A 93 -6.05 1.58 -9.84
N SER A 94 -6.24 2.88 -9.94
CA SER A 94 -7.31 3.61 -9.25
C SER A 94 -8.72 3.08 -9.56
N SER A 95 -8.96 2.50 -10.73
CA SER A 95 -10.24 1.90 -11.11
C SER A 95 -10.49 0.48 -10.57
N SER A 96 -9.53 -0.10 -9.84
CA SER A 96 -9.63 -1.49 -9.37
C SER A 96 -10.60 -1.67 -8.22
N ILE A 97 -10.71 -0.67 -7.35
CA ILE A 97 -11.49 -0.71 -6.11
C ILE A 97 -12.50 0.44 -6.11
N ALA A 98 -13.75 0.12 -5.80
CA ALA A 98 -14.75 1.13 -5.49
C ALA A 98 -15.00 1.18 -3.99
N THR A 99 -15.15 2.39 -3.48
CA THR A 99 -15.57 2.67 -2.11
C THR A 99 -16.88 3.45 -2.18
N ALA A 100 -17.88 3.01 -1.45
CA ALA A 100 -19.15 3.71 -1.31
C ALA A 100 -19.38 4.06 0.16
N GLU A 101 -19.85 5.25 0.40
CA GLU A 101 -20.22 5.77 1.72
C GLU A 101 -21.68 6.22 1.65
N GLN A 102 -22.49 5.79 2.58
CA GLN A 102 -23.93 6.07 2.54
C GLN A 102 -24.39 6.93 3.70
N ILE A 103 -23.99 6.62 4.91
CA ILE A 103 -24.49 7.28 6.11
C ILE A 103 -23.31 7.75 6.94
N ASN A 104 -23.32 9.06 7.23
CA ASN A 104 -22.46 9.68 8.22
C ASN A 104 -23.34 10.57 9.09
N LYS A 105 -23.70 10.08 10.28
CA LYS A 105 -24.60 10.76 11.20
C LYS A 105 -24.01 10.79 12.60
N THR A 106 -24.01 11.98 13.19
CA THR A 106 -23.63 12.18 14.59
C THR A 106 -24.81 12.71 15.35
N GLU A 107 -25.12 12.10 16.48
CA GLU A 107 -26.21 12.50 17.37
C GLU A 107 -25.71 12.69 18.79
N THR A 108 -26.27 13.67 19.46
CA THR A 108 -26.09 13.89 20.89
C THR A 108 -27.41 13.59 21.60
N TYR A 109 -27.36 12.85 22.67
CA TYR A 109 -28.54 12.65 23.53
C TYR A 109 -28.11 12.60 24.99
N ARG A 110 -29.03 13.03 25.88
CA ARG A 110 -28.82 13.01 27.31
C ARG A 110 -29.12 11.61 27.85
N ASP A 111 -28.18 11.06 28.63
CA ASP A 111 -28.35 9.79 29.29
C ASP A 111 -29.46 9.90 30.34
N PRO A 112 -30.52 9.04 30.30
CA PRO A 112 -31.58 9.06 31.30
C PRO A 112 -31.15 8.54 32.68
N ASP A 113 -30.08 7.72 32.75
CA ASP A 113 -29.60 7.08 33.97
C ASP A 113 -28.44 7.81 34.63
N SER A 114 -27.81 8.79 33.94
CA SER A 114 -26.72 9.59 34.48
C SER A 114 -26.79 11.07 34.03
N PHE A 115 -26.12 11.96 34.77
CA PHE A 115 -25.97 13.37 34.36
C PHE A 115 -24.89 13.55 33.29
N ALA A 116 -24.92 12.75 32.21
CA ALA A 116 -23.97 12.79 31.13
C ALA A 116 -24.67 13.05 29.79
N ASP A 117 -24.00 13.81 28.94
CA ASP A 117 -24.37 13.93 27.53
C ASP A 117 -23.53 12.95 26.69
N ILE A 118 -24.21 12.09 25.94
CA ILE A 118 -23.59 11.06 25.11
C ILE A 118 -23.58 11.53 23.65
N VAL A 119 -22.40 11.47 23.02
CA VAL A 119 -22.22 11.70 21.59
C VAL A 119 -22.00 10.36 20.92
N ARG A 120 -22.84 10.01 19.96
CA ARG A 120 -22.69 8.81 19.14
C ARG A 120 -22.63 9.15 17.66
N GLY A 121 -21.78 8.42 16.93
CA GLY A 121 -21.66 8.54 15.50
C GLY A 121 -21.88 7.20 14.81
N MET A 122 -22.46 7.24 13.62
CA MET A 122 -22.60 6.09 12.74
C MET A 122 -22.05 6.43 11.37
N HIS A 123 -21.22 5.54 10.85
CA HIS A 123 -20.64 5.63 9.51
C HIS A 123 -20.84 4.30 8.78
N LEU A 124 -21.61 4.31 7.71
CA LEU A 124 -21.84 3.14 6.89
C LEU A 124 -21.06 3.26 5.59
N TYR A 125 -20.13 2.37 5.38
CA TYR A 125 -19.32 2.31 4.17
C TYR A 125 -19.18 0.89 3.64
N GLY A 126 -18.94 0.77 2.35
CA GLY A 126 -18.64 -0.49 1.68
C GLY A 126 -17.47 -0.37 0.74
N ARG A 127 -16.73 -1.45 0.54
CA ARG A 127 -15.62 -1.53 -0.42
C ARG A 127 -15.75 -2.80 -1.23
N LYS A 128 -15.49 -2.69 -2.53
CA LYS A 128 -15.54 -3.84 -3.43
C LYS A 128 -14.47 -3.71 -4.51
N ILE A 129 -13.83 -4.83 -4.84
CA ILE A 129 -12.96 -4.93 -6.01
C ILE A 129 -13.87 -5.02 -7.23
N LEU A 130 -13.73 -4.07 -8.16
CA LEU A 130 -14.48 -4.03 -9.43
C LEU A 130 -13.72 -4.72 -10.55
N ARG A 131 -12.40 -4.48 -10.64
CA ARG A 131 -11.54 -5.02 -11.68
C ARG A 131 -10.37 -5.76 -11.04
N PRO A 132 -10.50 -7.07 -10.80
CA PRO A 132 -9.43 -7.87 -10.19
C PRO A 132 -8.18 -7.93 -11.07
N GLU A 133 -8.30 -7.85 -12.38
CA GLU A 133 -7.18 -7.81 -13.33
C GLU A 133 -6.31 -6.54 -13.20
N ALA A 134 -6.85 -5.48 -12.58
CA ALA A 134 -6.13 -4.24 -12.31
C ALA A 134 -5.46 -4.22 -10.92
N ILE A 135 -5.34 -5.35 -10.25
CA ILE A 135 -4.61 -5.54 -8.99
C ILE A 135 -3.60 -6.66 -9.17
N CYS A 136 -2.38 -6.42 -8.69
CA CYS A 136 -1.31 -7.40 -8.69
C CYS A 136 -0.67 -7.46 -7.31
N THR A 137 -0.46 -8.67 -6.80
CA THR A 137 0.25 -8.89 -5.54
C THR A 137 1.53 -9.67 -5.79
N ALA A 138 2.55 -9.40 -5.03
CA ALA A 138 3.79 -10.16 -5.07
C ALA A 138 4.30 -10.43 -3.66
N MET A 139 4.86 -11.60 -3.46
CA MET A 139 5.54 -12.00 -2.24
C MET A 139 7.05 -11.89 -2.44
N TYR A 140 7.75 -11.50 -1.40
CA TYR A 140 9.20 -11.41 -1.38
C TYR A 140 9.73 -11.87 -0.03
N HIS A 141 10.99 -12.29 0.02
CA HIS A 141 11.74 -12.50 1.25
C HIS A 141 13.15 -11.95 1.06
N LEU A 142 13.74 -11.54 2.15
CA LEU A 142 15.16 -11.20 2.20
C LEU A 142 15.94 -12.44 2.63
N ALA A 143 16.98 -12.75 1.86
CA ALA A 143 17.88 -13.88 2.15
C ALA A 143 18.90 -13.49 3.22
#